data_54ad5c58a4d0f18bd6ffc0ae89e325d8
#
_entry.id   54ad5c58a4d0f18bd6ffc0ae89e325d8
#
_cell.length_a   1.000
_cell.length_b   1.000
_cell.length_c   1.000
_cell.angle_alpha   90.00
_cell.angle_beta   90.00
_cell.angle_gamma   90.00
#
_symmetry.space_group_name_H-M   'P 1'
#
loop_
_entity.id
_entity.type
_entity.pdbx_description
1 polymer ?
#
loop_
_entity_poly.entity_id
_entity_poly.type
_entity_poly.pdbx_seq_one_letter_code
_entity_poly.pdbx_strand_id
1 'polypeptide(L)'
;MTKKIEKGDLVTVFVTVWDLRDHIVDQTGEEGVTLRAGAEDVFPRMDQALLKHKEGDRFDLVLEPEESFGDFDENLVHLVPVDKLGVENPKKGMRFSHIPGVPVDDGRGYIITDVGGGMAVLDGNHPYAGWTLRFEIQVMRVELVEEGDIAESDIFIPDFLKVANDSVKEEAEDRLEV
;
A
#
# COMPACT_ATOMS: atom_id res chain seq x y z
N MET A 1 -13.99 -17.24 -26.36
CA MET A 1 -13.72 -15.78 -26.28
C MET A 1 -13.41 -15.44 -24.85
N THR A 2 -12.26 -14.84 -24.61
CA THR A 2 -11.88 -14.34 -23.28
C THR A 2 -12.73 -13.10 -22.97
N LYS A 3 -13.40 -13.13 -21.80
CA LYS A 3 -14.30 -12.05 -21.37
C LYS A 3 -13.48 -10.81 -20.97
N LYS A 4 -13.97 -9.64 -21.33
CA LYS A 4 -13.51 -8.37 -20.77
C LYS A 4 -13.91 -8.27 -19.31
N ILE A 5 -13.03 -7.67 -18.50
CA ILE A 5 -13.30 -7.37 -17.10
C ILE A 5 -14.38 -6.30 -17.04
N GLU A 6 -15.43 -6.57 -16.28
CA GLU A 6 -16.51 -5.63 -15.97
C GLU A 6 -16.50 -5.26 -14.48
N LYS A 7 -17.12 -4.14 -14.15
CA LYS A 7 -17.26 -3.72 -12.75
C LYS A 7 -18.02 -4.79 -11.95
N GLY A 8 -17.44 -5.20 -10.82
CA GLY A 8 -17.96 -6.24 -9.94
C GLY A 8 -17.35 -7.62 -10.16
N ASP A 9 -16.69 -7.87 -11.29
CA ASP A 9 -15.99 -9.14 -11.52
C ASP A 9 -14.85 -9.34 -10.51
N LEU A 10 -14.60 -10.58 -10.11
CA LEU A 10 -13.39 -10.95 -9.39
C LEU A 10 -12.26 -11.19 -10.38
N VAL A 11 -11.16 -10.52 -10.15
CA VAL A 11 -9.99 -10.58 -11.02
C VAL A 11 -8.79 -11.02 -10.21
N THR A 12 -8.22 -12.16 -10.56
CA THR A 12 -6.95 -12.60 -10.00
C THR A 12 -5.81 -12.06 -10.86
N VAL A 13 -4.95 -11.28 -10.24
CA VAL A 13 -3.80 -10.64 -10.89
C VAL A 13 -2.50 -11.04 -10.22
N PHE A 14 -1.46 -11.18 -11.03
CA PHE A 14 -0.08 -11.20 -10.56
C PHE A 14 0.51 -9.82 -10.79
N VAL A 15 1.07 -9.21 -9.75
CA VAL A 15 1.61 -7.85 -9.79
C VAL A 15 3.06 -7.86 -9.38
N THR A 16 3.92 -7.26 -10.19
CA THR A 16 5.31 -6.95 -9.85
C THR A 16 5.48 -5.45 -9.84
N VAL A 17 6.06 -4.91 -8.77
CA VAL A 17 6.32 -3.49 -8.60
C VAL A 17 7.80 -3.22 -8.80
N TRP A 18 8.11 -2.26 -9.66
CA TRP A 18 9.45 -1.86 -10.04
C TRP A 18 9.72 -0.41 -9.67
N ASP A 19 10.95 -0.12 -9.25
CA ASP A 19 11.44 1.27 -9.20
C ASP A 19 11.86 1.76 -10.61
N LEU A 20 12.24 3.04 -10.70
CA LEU A 20 12.70 3.62 -11.97
C LEU A 20 14.10 3.15 -12.42
N ARG A 21 14.74 2.30 -11.63
CA ARG A 21 16.04 1.68 -11.94
C ARG A 21 15.91 0.21 -12.34
N ASP A 22 14.67 -0.24 -12.59
CA ASP A 22 14.32 -1.63 -12.92
C ASP A 22 14.67 -2.64 -11.80
N HIS A 23 14.60 -2.22 -10.54
CA HIS A 23 14.64 -3.15 -9.42
C HIS A 23 13.23 -3.50 -8.98
N ILE A 24 12.99 -4.79 -8.73
CA ILE A 24 11.74 -5.25 -8.12
C ILE A 24 11.77 -4.80 -6.65
N VAL A 25 10.77 -4.01 -6.26
CA VAL A 25 10.62 -3.52 -4.89
C VAL A 25 9.55 -4.26 -4.13
N ASP A 26 8.56 -4.83 -4.85
CA ASP A 26 7.53 -5.69 -4.29
C ASP A 26 6.92 -6.62 -5.34
N GLN A 27 6.23 -7.68 -4.91
CA GLN A 27 5.62 -8.65 -5.80
C GLN A 27 4.55 -9.46 -5.06
N THR A 28 3.45 -9.79 -5.74
CA THR A 28 2.50 -10.78 -5.20
C THR A 28 3.10 -12.18 -5.19
N GLY A 29 2.54 -13.08 -4.35
CA GLY A 29 2.88 -14.49 -4.43
C GLY A 29 2.49 -15.12 -5.78
N GLU A 30 2.96 -16.34 -6.04
CA GLU A 30 2.73 -17.06 -7.32
C GLU A 30 1.23 -17.25 -7.63
N GLU A 31 0.39 -17.32 -6.60
CA GLU A 31 -1.06 -17.46 -6.76
C GLU A 31 -1.74 -16.13 -7.12
N GLY A 32 -1.00 -15.03 -7.09
CA GLY A 32 -1.53 -13.70 -7.32
C GLY A 32 -2.41 -13.19 -6.17
N VAL A 33 -3.15 -12.13 -6.44
CA VAL A 33 -4.12 -11.55 -5.54
C VAL A 33 -5.46 -11.39 -6.26
N THR A 34 -6.56 -11.69 -5.58
CA THR A 34 -7.91 -11.52 -6.13
C THR A 34 -8.46 -10.18 -5.69
N LEU A 35 -8.93 -9.38 -6.65
CA LEU A 35 -9.48 -8.05 -6.49
C LEU A 35 -10.90 -8.02 -7.05
N ARG A 36 -11.72 -7.11 -6.54
CA ARG A 36 -13.01 -6.79 -7.16
C ARG A 36 -12.85 -5.59 -8.08
N ALA A 37 -13.01 -5.78 -9.37
CA ALA A 37 -12.87 -4.72 -10.36
C ALA A 37 -13.92 -3.60 -10.15
N GLY A 38 -13.46 -2.36 -10.13
CA GLY A 38 -14.31 -1.18 -9.94
C GLY A 38 -14.79 -0.95 -8.50
N ALA A 39 -14.20 -1.64 -7.51
CA ALA A 39 -14.52 -1.47 -6.09
C ALA A 39 -13.66 -0.42 -5.37
N GLU A 40 -12.64 0.11 -6.06
CA GLU A 40 -11.67 1.06 -5.50
C GLU A 40 -10.85 0.49 -4.32
N ASP A 41 -10.68 -0.83 -4.27
CA ASP A 41 -9.87 -1.52 -3.26
C ASP A 41 -8.37 -1.32 -3.49
N VAL A 42 -7.99 -0.98 -4.70
CA VAL A 42 -6.62 -0.68 -5.14
C VAL A 42 -6.52 0.74 -5.69
N PHE A 43 -5.31 1.16 -6.09
CA PHE A 43 -5.14 2.50 -6.66
C PHE A 43 -6.13 2.78 -7.79
N PRO A 44 -6.79 3.95 -7.80
CA PRO A 44 -7.86 4.25 -8.77
C PRO A 44 -7.47 4.05 -10.23
N ARG A 45 -6.24 4.42 -10.60
CA ARG A 45 -5.75 4.21 -11.97
C ARG A 45 -5.53 2.75 -12.31
N MET A 46 -5.13 1.92 -11.35
CA MET A 46 -4.99 0.48 -11.51
C MET A 46 -6.36 -0.17 -11.72
N ASP A 47 -7.32 0.20 -10.90
CA ASP A 47 -8.69 -0.29 -10.98
C ASP A 47 -9.35 0.07 -12.33
N GLN A 48 -9.19 1.32 -12.78
CA GLN A 48 -9.67 1.77 -14.10
C GLN A 48 -8.96 1.08 -15.27
N ALA A 49 -7.67 0.76 -15.12
CA ALA A 49 -6.91 0.05 -16.14
C ALA A 49 -7.40 -1.39 -16.28
N LEU A 50 -7.69 -2.07 -15.17
CA LEU A 50 -8.23 -3.44 -15.18
C LEU A 50 -9.50 -3.56 -16.03
N LEU A 51 -10.42 -2.60 -15.96
CA LEU A 51 -11.66 -2.58 -16.73
C LEU A 51 -11.47 -2.52 -18.26
N LYS A 52 -10.26 -2.24 -18.74
CA LYS A 52 -9.94 -2.20 -20.19
C LYS A 52 -9.36 -3.51 -20.70
N HIS A 53 -9.01 -4.43 -19.81
CA HIS A 53 -8.30 -5.67 -20.08
C HIS A 53 -9.21 -6.91 -19.93
N LYS A 54 -8.66 -8.07 -20.19
CA LYS A 54 -9.31 -9.38 -20.13
C LYS A 54 -8.36 -10.42 -19.55
N GLU A 55 -8.88 -11.59 -19.24
CA GLU A 55 -8.06 -12.72 -18.82
C GLU A 55 -6.94 -13.04 -19.83
N GLY A 56 -5.73 -13.21 -19.32
CA GLY A 56 -4.52 -13.47 -20.07
C GLY A 56 -3.75 -12.21 -20.49
N ASP A 57 -4.33 -11.02 -20.33
CA ASP A 57 -3.65 -9.77 -20.68
C ASP A 57 -2.52 -9.47 -19.69
N ARG A 58 -1.48 -8.80 -20.19
CA ARG A 58 -0.39 -8.24 -19.41
C ARG A 58 -0.18 -6.79 -19.83
N PHE A 59 -0.04 -5.92 -18.84
CA PHE A 59 0.17 -4.50 -19.09
C PHE A 59 0.97 -3.85 -17.97
N ASP A 60 1.61 -2.74 -18.29
CA ASP A 60 2.36 -1.91 -17.36
C ASP A 60 1.57 -0.64 -17.03
N LEU A 61 1.69 -0.20 -15.79
CA LEU A 61 1.10 1.03 -15.30
C LEU A 61 2.15 1.77 -14.47
N VAL A 62 2.48 3.00 -14.87
CA VAL A 62 3.34 3.88 -14.07
C VAL A 62 2.46 4.79 -13.23
N LEU A 63 2.67 4.77 -11.92
CA LEU A 63 1.98 5.63 -10.96
C LEU A 63 2.97 6.61 -10.33
N GLU A 64 2.62 7.87 -10.38
CA GLU A 64 3.30 8.94 -9.65
C GLU A 64 2.97 8.86 -8.14
N PRO A 65 3.75 9.52 -7.26
CA PRO A 65 3.51 9.45 -5.82
C PRO A 65 2.07 9.76 -5.42
N GLU A 66 1.49 10.83 -5.95
CA GLU A 66 0.11 11.24 -5.66
C GLU A 66 -0.97 10.27 -6.15
N GLU A 67 -0.61 9.37 -7.06
CA GLU A 67 -1.51 8.33 -7.59
C GLU A 67 -1.35 6.98 -6.85
N SER A 68 -0.39 6.89 -5.92
CA SER A 68 -0.04 5.66 -5.20
C SER A 68 0.12 5.92 -3.70
N PHE A 69 1.36 5.99 -3.20
CA PHE A 69 1.66 6.07 -1.77
C PHE A 69 1.82 7.49 -1.22
N GLY A 70 1.54 8.49 -2.03
CA GLY A 70 1.65 9.90 -1.67
C GLY A 70 3.07 10.46 -1.73
N ASP A 71 3.17 11.77 -1.59
CA ASP A 71 4.43 12.46 -1.54
C ASP A 71 5.19 12.19 -0.23
N PHE A 72 6.49 12.35 -0.29
CA PHE A 72 7.31 12.32 0.92
C PHE A 72 7.07 13.58 1.73
N ASP A 73 6.74 13.44 3.02
CA ASP A 73 6.50 14.53 3.95
C ASP A 73 7.66 14.64 4.96
N GLU A 74 8.44 15.71 4.85
CA GLU A 74 9.56 15.99 5.75
C GLU A 74 9.12 16.21 7.21
N ASN A 75 7.87 16.62 7.44
CA ASN A 75 7.33 16.81 8.79
C ASN A 75 7.12 15.49 9.54
N LEU A 76 7.13 14.35 8.84
CA LEU A 76 7.04 13.02 9.42
C LEU A 76 8.41 12.43 9.78
N VAL A 77 9.49 13.18 9.54
CA VAL A 77 10.85 12.77 9.88
C VAL A 77 11.28 13.48 11.16
N HIS A 78 11.63 12.70 12.18
CA HIS A 78 11.98 13.22 13.52
C HIS A 78 13.39 12.79 13.91
N LEU A 79 14.15 13.75 14.42
CA LEU A 79 15.45 13.50 15.02
C LEU A 79 15.28 13.40 16.55
N VAL A 80 15.52 12.23 17.10
CA VAL A 80 15.27 11.92 18.51
C VAL A 80 16.53 11.42 19.21
N PRO A 81 16.87 11.94 20.42
CA PRO A 81 17.96 11.38 21.21
C PRO A 81 17.72 9.91 21.52
N VAL A 82 18.77 9.10 21.36
CA VAL A 82 18.69 7.62 21.52
C VAL A 82 18.26 7.22 22.94
N ASP A 83 18.66 7.99 23.95
CA ASP A 83 18.32 7.76 25.35
C ASP A 83 16.82 7.92 25.64
N LYS A 84 16.10 8.66 24.81
CA LYS A 84 14.66 8.85 24.92
C LYS A 84 13.82 7.73 24.27
N LEU A 85 14.43 6.88 23.48
CA LEU A 85 13.70 5.81 22.78
C LEU A 85 13.35 4.63 23.70
N GLY A 86 13.94 4.54 24.89
CA GLY A 86 13.64 3.48 25.87
C GLY A 86 14.08 2.08 25.41
N VAL A 87 14.97 1.99 24.43
CA VAL A 87 15.53 0.72 23.93
C VAL A 87 17.05 0.75 24.02
N GLU A 88 17.63 -0.39 24.39
CA GLU A 88 19.09 -0.55 24.33
C GLU A 88 19.53 -0.80 22.89
N ASN A 89 20.55 -0.05 22.43
CA ASN A 89 21.14 -0.18 21.09
C ASN A 89 20.13 -0.06 19.93
N PRO A 90 19.47 1.09 19.76
CA PRO A 90 18.59 1.31 18.62
C PRO A 90 19.34 1.15 17.30
N LYS A 91 18.72 0.48 16.35
CA LYS A 91 19.29 0.16 15.04
C LYS A 91 18.35 0.55 13.92
N LYS A 92 18.91 0.87 12.76
CA LYS A 92 18.17 1.05 11.52
C LYS A 92 17.22 -0.14 11.28
N GLY A 93 15.98 0.18 10.92
CA GLY A 93 14.91 -0.80 10.68
C GLY A 93 14.03 -1.11 11.90
N MET A 94 14.40 -0.67 13.11
CA MET A 94 13.52 -0.79 14.27
C MET A 94 12.27 0.07 14.10
N ARG A 95 11.12 -0.46 14.53
CA ARG A 95 9.81 0.20 14.41
C ARG A 95 9.31 0.66 15.77
N PHE A 96 8.66 1.82 15.77
CA PHE A 96 8.05 2.44 16.93
C PHE A 96 6.62 2.85 16.58
N SER A 97 5.67 2.56 17.44
CA SER A 97 4.29 3.05 17.33
C SER A 97 4.12 4.46 17.89
N HIS A 98 5.10 4.91 18.69
CA HIS A 98 5.06 6.20 19.37
C HIS A 98 6.49 6.73 19.57
N ILE A 99 6.67 8.05 19.38
CA ILE A 99 7.93 8.74 19.65
C ILE A 99 7.73 9.62 20.90
N PRO A 100 8.50 9.42 21.98
CA PRO A 100 8.41 10.25 23.17
C PRO A 100 8.66 11.74 22.86
N GLY A 101 7.71 12.58 23.25
CA GLY A 101 7.81 14.04 23.07
C GLY A 101 7.38 14.55 21.69
N VAL A 102 6.97 13.69 20.78
CA VAL A 102 6.34 14.06 19.53
C VAL A 102 4.82 13.88 19.70
N PRO A 103 4.02 14.94 19.58
CA PRO A 103 2.57 14.82 19.63
C PRO A 103 2.09 14.20 18.33
N VAL A 104 2.04 12.89 18.26
CA VAL A 104 1.53 12.15 17.12
C VAL A 104 0.46 11.20 17.63
N ASP A 105 -0.70 11.31 17.08
CA ASP A 105 -1.84 10.47 17.45
C ASP A 105 -2.68 10.15 16.21
N ASP A 106 -2.00 9.66 15.17
CA ASP A 106 -2.64 9.24 13.93
C ASP A 106 -2.51 7.73 13.66
N GLY A 107 -2.09 6.95 14.68
CA GLY A 107 -1.87 5.51 14.55
C GLY A 107 -0.66 5.13 13.66
N ARG A 108 0.09 6.12 13.22
CA ARG A 108 1.21 5.96 12.30
C ARG A 108 2.41 5.29 12.98
N GLY A 109 2.97 4.29 12.35
CA GLY A 109 4.23 3.70 12.77
C GLY A 109 5.44 4.50 12.25
N TYR A 110 6.53 4.47 13.01
CA TYR A 110 7.81 5.08 12.65
C TYR A 110 8.88 4.01 12.52
N ILE A 111 9.83 4.22 11.61
CA ILE A 111 10.97 3.34 11.42
C ILE A 111 12.26 4.13 11.60
N ILE A 112 13.26 3.56 12.29
CA ILE A 112 14.59 4.15 12.33
C ILE A 112 15.24 3.99 10.96
N THR A 113 15.56 5.10 10.33
CA THR A 113 16.26 5.15 9.04
C THR A 113 17.76 5.37 9.18
N ASP A 114 18.19 6.02 10.28
CA ASP A 114 19.59 6.23 10.59
C ASP A 114 19.83 6.39 12.11
N VAL A 115 21.03 6.03 12.58
CA VAL A 115 21.47 6.22 13.98
C VAL A 115 22.92 6.67 13.98
N GLY A 116 23.17 7.79 14.62
CA GLY A 116 24.53 8.32 14.74
C GLY A 116 24.61 9.51 15.70
N GLY A 117 25.78 9.72 16.31
CA GLY A 117 26.00 10.89 17.19
C GLY A 117 25.09 10.97 18.42
N GLY A 118 24.56 9.84 18.91
CA GLY A 118 23.60 9.81 20.02
C GLY A 118 22.17 10.17 19.62
N MET A 119 21.89 10.28 18.32
CA MET A 119 20.58 10.60 17.77
C MET A 119 20.11 9.48 16.84
N ALA A 120 18.80 9.32 16.72
CA ALA A 120 18.14 8.45 15.75
C ALA A 120 17.21 9.28 14.87
N VAL A 121 17.18 8.95 13.60
CA VAL A 121 16.21 9.49 12.63
C VAL A 121 15.05 8.52 12.54
N LEU A 122 13.86 8.97 12.90
CA LEU A 122 12.61 8.22 12.79
C LEU A 122 11.74 8.79 11.67
N ASP A 123 11.34 7.96 10.75
CA ASP A 123 10.55 8.31 9.57
C ASP A 123 9.18 7.66 9.65
N GLY A 124 8.12 8.47 9.62
CA GLY A 124 6.73 8.04 9.60
C GLY A 124 6.11 7.99 8.20
N ASN A 125 6.89 8.27 7.16
CA ASN A 125 6.43 8.12 5.78
C ASN A 125 6.22 6.64 5.41
N HIS A 126 5.32 6.40 4.46
CA HIS A 126 5.26 5.10 3.81
C HIS A 126 6.61 4.79 3.13
N PRO A 127 7.10 3.53 3.13
CA PRO A 127 8.39 3.18 2.51
C PRO A 127 8.54 3.62 1.05
N TYR A 128 7.43 3.72 0.30
CA TYR A 128 7.41 4.15 -1.09
C TYR A 128 6.89 5.57 -1.31
N ALA A 129 6.66 6.34 -0.25
CA ALA A 129 6.26 7.75 -0.36
C ALA A 129 7.29 8.56 -1.17
N GLY A 130 6.83 9.35 -2.11
CA GLY A 130 7.68 10.11 -3.04
C GLY A 130 8.28 9.29 -4.19
N TRP A 131 7.91 8.01 -4.32
CA TRP A 131 8.44 7.15 -5.38
C TRP A 131 7.46 7.06 -6.54
N THR A 132 7.95 7.28 -7.77
CA THR A 132 7.27 6.87 -8.99
C THR A 132 7.56 5.39 -9.21
N LEU A 133 6.51 4.58 -9.33
CA LEU A 133 6.60 3.12 -9.41
C LEU A 133 5.95 2.61 -10.68
N ARG A 134 6.53 1.57 -11.28
CA ARG A 134 5.95 0.83 -12.39
C ARG A 134 5.36 -0.49 -11.88
N PHE A 135 4.08 -0.67 -12.11
CA PHE A 135 3.34 -1.88 -11.82
C PHE A 135 3.18 -2.69 -13.09
N GLU A 136 3.78 -3.87 -13.14
CA GLU A 136 3.54 -4.86 -14.18
C GLU A 136 2.44 -5.79 -13.71
N ILE A 137 1.33 -5.82 -14.42
CA ILE A 137 0.12 -6.52 -14.03
C ILE A 137 -0.20 -7.59 -15.07
N GLN A 138 -0.35 -8.83 -14.60
CA GLN A 138 -0.82 -9.95 -15.42
C GLN A 138 -2.19 -10.40 -14.91
N VAL A 139 -3.19 -10.36 -15.78
CA VAL A 139 -4.53 -10.86 -15.47
C VAL A 139 -4.52 -12.38 -15.62
N MET A 140 -4.57 -13.08 -14.49
CA MET A 140 -4.50 -14.55 -14.47
C MET A 140 -5.87 -15.20 -14.66
N ARG A 141 -6.92 -14.62 -14.06
CA ARG A 141 -8.28 -15.17 -14.06
C ARG A 141 -9.32 -14.09 -13.89
N VAL A 142 -10.45 -14.27 -14.52
CA VAL A 142 -11.63 -13.41 -14.37
C VAL A 142 -12.86 -14.28 -14.05
N GLU A 143 -13.43 -14.05 -12.89
CA GLU A 143 -14.63 -14.74 -12.42
C GLU A 143 -15.82 -13.78 -12.35
N LEU A 144 -16.92 -14.22 -12.91
CA LEU A 144 -18.19 -13.51 -12.81
C LEU A 144 -18.76 -13.72 -11.41
N VAL A 145 -19.15 -12.65 -10.77
CA VAL A 145 -19.84 -12.69 -9.48
C VAL A 145 -21.22 -12.11 -9.65
N GLU A 146 -22.25 -12.90 -9.28
CA GLU A 146 -23.60 -12.37 -9.13
C GLU A 146 -23.67 -11.58 -7.82
N GLU A 147 -24.46 -10.49 -7.81
CA GLU A 147 -24.61 -9.65 -6.62
C GLU A 147 -25.06 -10.52 -5.43
N GLY A 148 -24.23 -10.57 -4.38
CA GLY A 148 -24.52 -11.24 -3.11
C GLY A 148 -23.67 -12.48 -2.79
N ASP A 149 -22.82 -12.97 -3.71
CA ASP A 149 -22.13 -14.25 -3.54
C ASP A 149 -20.80 -14.19 -2.75
N ILE A 150 -20.25 -13.01 -2.47
CA ILE A 150 -18.97 -12.89 -1.74
C ILE A 150 -19.02 -11.77 -0.72
N ALA A 151 -18.68 -12.10 0.53
CA ALA A 151 -18.44 -11.10 1.56
C ALA A 151 -17.14 -10.34 1.27
N GLU A 152 -17.13 -9.03 1.46
CA GLU A 152 -15.93 -8.17 1.32
C GLU A 152 -14.77 -8.66 2.21
N SER A 153 -15.07 -9.37 3.30
CA SER A 153 -14.10 -9.96 4.23
C SER A 153 -13.21 -11.06 3.64
N ASP A 154 -13.55 -11.60 2.48
CA ASP A 154 -12.83 -12.73 1.87
C ASP A 154 -11.75 -12.29 0.88
N ILE A 155 -11.65 -10.96 0.63
CA ILE A 155 -10.65 -10.39 -0.28
C ILE A 155 -9.47 -9.84 0.54
N PHE A 156 -8.34 -10.52 0.47
CA PHE A 156 -7.09 -10.02 1.06
C PHE A 156 -6.27 -9.26 0.02
N ILE A 157 -6.06 -7.98 0.26
CA ILE A 157 -5.22 -7.11 -0.58
C ILE A 157 -3.93 -6.80 0.17
N PRO A 158 -2.76 -7.12 -0.39
CA PRO A 158 -1.48 -6.74 0.20
C PRO A 158 -1.34 -5.22 0.36
N ASP A 159 -0.64 -4.79 1.41
CA ASP A 159 -0.50 -3.36 1.74
C ASP A 159 0.14 -2.52 0.62
N PHE A 160 1.01 -3.12 -0.18
CA PHE A 160 1.62 -2.43 -1.33
C PHE A 160 0.68 -2.22 -2.54
N LEU A 161 -0.56 -2.70 -2.47
CA LEU A 161 -1.62 -2.45 -3.46
C LEU A 161 -2.78 -1.65 -2.88
N LYS A 162 -2.83 -1.43 -1.57
CA LYS A 162 -3.87 -0.66 -0.91
C LYS A 162 -3.66 0.84 -1.07
N VAL A 163 -4.76 1.55 -1.25
CA VAL A 163 -4.77 3.02 -1.17
C VAL A 163 -4.46 3.43 0.28
N ALA A 164 -3.53 4.35 0.47
CA ALA A 164 -3.04 4.80 1.79
C ALA A 164 -4.13 5.39 2.72
N ASN A 165 -5.36 5.56 2.22
CA ASN A 165 -6.48 6.18 2.94
C ASN A 165 -7.41 5.20 3.68
N ASP A 166 -7.21 3.89 3.59
CA ASP A 166 -8.10 2.94 4.26
C ASP A 166 -7.97 2.95 5.79
N SER A 167 -6.79 3.31 6.31
CA SER A 167 -6.61 3.50 7.76
C SER A 167 -7.45 4.65 8.34
N VAL A 168 -7.90 5.60 7.51
CA VAL A 168 -8.71 6.76 7.95
C VAL A 168 -10.21 6.44 7.90
N LYS A 169 -10.64 5.50 7.08
CA LYS A 169 -12.07 5.13 6.98
C LYS A 169 -12.53 4.26 8.16
N GLU A 170 -11.72 3.30 8.61
CA GLU A 170 -12.06 2.46 9.77
C GLU A 170 -12.18 3.26 11.06
N GLU A 171 -11.32 4.27 11.29
CA GLU A 171 -11.41 5.13 12.49
C GLU A 171 -12.56 6.12 12.46
N ALA A 172 -13.05 6.51 11.27
CA ALA A 172 -14.18 7.43 11.13
C ALA A 172 -15.53 6.75 11.40
N GLU A 173 -15.67 5.46 11.08
CA GLU A 173 -16.88 4.69 11.38
C GLU A 173 -17.00 4.34 12.86
N ASP A 174 -15.88 4.02 13.53
CA ASP A 174 -15.87 3.70 14.97
C ASP A 174 -16.13 4.94 15.87
N ARG A 175 -15.91 6.15 15.35
CA ARG A 175 -16.21 7.41 16.08
C ARG A 175 -17.66 7.90 15.97
N LEU A 176 -18.44 7.30 15.08
CA LEU A 176 -19.86 7.68 14.89
C LEU A 176 -20.85 6.83 15.71
N GLU A 177 -20.41 5.79 16.40
CA GLU A 177 -21.23 4.92 17.26
C GLU A 177 -21.11 5.22 18.77
N VAL A 178 -20.68 6.43 19.14
CA VAL A 178 -20.68 6.84 20.56
C VAL A 178 -21.59 8.03 20.77
#